data_36b6c8ce2c6d33b6fdfa6f4cdf5484e4
#
_entry.id   36b6c8ce2c6d33b6fdfa6f4cdf5484e4
#
_cell.length_a   1.000
_cell.length_b   1.000
_cell.length_c   1.000
_cell.angle_alpha   90.00
_cell.angle_beta   90.00
_cell.angle_gamma   90.00
#
_symmetry.space_group_name_H-M   'P 1'
#
loop_
_entity.id
_entity.type
_entity.pdbx_description
1 polymer ?
#
loop_
_entity_poly.entity_id
_entity_poly.type
_entity_poly.pdbx_seq_one_letter_code
_entity_poly.pdbx_strand_id
1 'polypeptide(L)'
;MSFCLILLAAGNSSRFRSNVGKPYQKIGGKSLIEINLIKAQKFKQIKKIILVYNKKDTKRVKSLKLKNVKLVIGGKSRQQSTLNALKYLVNQKGISKVLIHDVALSLIHI
;
A
#
# COMPACT_ATOMS: atom_id res chain seq x y z
N MET A 1 15.97 10.12 11.24
CA MET A 1 15.28 10.34 9.97
C MET A 1 13.90 9.71 9.98
N SER A 2 12.92 10.44 9.47
CA SER A 2 11.55 9.94 9.42
C SER A 2 11.16 9.61 7.98
N PHE A 3 10.72 8.38 7.76
CA PHE A 3 10.27 7.93 6.45
C PHE A 3 8.76 7.76 6.41
N CYS A 4 8.19 8.04 5.25
CA CYS A 4 6.84 7.61 4.93
C CYS A 4 6.93 6.50 3.89
N LEU A 5 6.23 5.40 4.13
CA LEU A 5 6.14 4.30 3.17
C LEU A 5 4.82 4.41 2.43
N ILE A 6 4.88 4.50 1.11
CA ILE A 6 3.71 4.44 0.25
C ILE A 6 3.63 3.04 -0.34
N LEU A 7 2.58 2.31 0.02
CA LEU A 7 2.33 0.98 -0.51
C LEU A 7 1.29 1.10 -1.63
N LEU A 8 1.68 0.71 -2.83
CA LEU A 8 0.80 0.80 -4.00
C LEU A 8 0.09 -0.52 -4.20
N ALA A 9 -1.21 -0.52 -3.93
CA ALA A 9 -2.09 -1.66 -4.15
C ALA A 9 -3.14 -1.36 -5.23
N ALA A 10 -3.03 -0.21 -5.88
CA ALA A 10 -4.00 0.25 -6.88
C ALA A 10 -3.64 -0.18 -8.29
N GLY A 11 -2.77 -1.16 -8.45
CA GLY A 11 -2.35 -1.62 -9.77
C GLY A 11 -3.41 -2.43 -10.48
N ASN A 12 -3.25 -2.54 -11.80
CA ASN A 12 -4.07 -3.42 -12.61
C ASN A 12 -3.50 -4.84 -12.53
N SER A 13 -4.25 -5.76 -11.93
CA SER A 13 -3.83 -7.14 -11.76
C SER A 13 -4.36 -8.06 -12.85
N SER A 14 -4.75 -7.53 -14.00
CA SER A 14 -5.29 -8.32 -15.10
C SER A 14 -4.33 -9.37 -15.64
N ARG A 15 -3.04 -9.23 -15.36
CA ARG A 15 -2.04 -10.23 -15.74
C ARG A 15 -2.15 -11.52 -14.95
N PHE A 16 -2.85 -11.50 -13.84
CA PHE A 16 -3.06 -12.66 -12.99
C PHE A 16 -4.49 -13.12 -13.16
N ARG A 17 -4.67 -14.36 -13.58
CA ARG A 17 -5.99 -14.94 -13.85
C ARG A 17 -6.74 -15.30 -12.57
N SER A 18 -6.65 -14.45 -11.58
CA SER A 18 -7.33 -14.66 -10.31
C SER A 18 -8.51 -13.71 -10.21
N ASN A 19 -9.63 -14.18 -9.64
CA ASN A 19 -10.77 -13.34 -9.35
C ASN A 19 -10.48 -12.36 -8.21
N VAL A 20 -9.39 -12.60 -7.49
CA VAL A 20 -8.94 -11.73 -6.41
C VAL A 20 -7.68 -11.02 -6.86
N GLY A 21 -7.66 -9.69 -6.79
CA GLY A 21 -6.48 -8.92 -7.13
C GLY A 21 -5.27 -9.37 -6.31
N LYS A 22 -4.08 -9.32 -6.92
CA LYS A 22 -2.86 -9.84 -6.29
C LYS A 22 -2.61 -9.27 -4.88
N PRO A 23 -2.83 -7.97 -4.61
CA PRO A 23 -2.61 -7.43 -3.26
C PRO A 23 -3.45 -8.11 -2.18
N TYR A 24 -4.57 -8.72 -2.58
CA TYR A 24 -5.52 -9.34 -1.66
C TYR A 24 -5.40 -10.85 -1.59
N GLN A 25 -4.50 -11.44 -2.36
CA GLN A 25 -4.24 -12.86 -2.29
C GLN A 25 -3.64 -13.21 -0.94
N LYS A 26 -4.08 -14.33 -0.37
CA LYS A 26 -3.63 -14.75 0.93
C LYS A 26 -2.51 -15.78 0.85
N ILE A 27 -1.52 -15.60 1.70
CA ILE A 27 -0.42 -16.55 1.88
C ILE A 27 -0.35 -16.80 3.37
N GLY A 28 -0.57 -18.04 3.79
CA GLY A 28 -0.58 -18.37 5.21
C GLY A 28 -1.67 -17.66 5.99
N GLY A 29 -2.82 -17.39 5.35
CA GLY A 29 -3.96 -16.74 5.99
C GLY A 29 -3.94 -15.23 5.98
N LYS A 30 -2.89 -14.60 5.43
CA LYS A 30 -2.78 -13.14 5.38
C LYS A 30 -2.64 -12.66 3.95
N SER A 31 -3.27 -11.53 3.64
CA SER A 31 -3.14 -10.90 2.33
C SER A 31 -1.73 -10.31 2.16
N LEU A 32 -1.32 -10.07 0.92
CA LEU A 32 -0.03 -9.42 0.66
C LEU A 32 0.05 -8.04 1.30
N ILE A 33 -1.08 -7.32 1.33
CA ILE A 33 -1.13 -6.02 2.02
C ILE A 33 -0.75 -6.18 3.48
N GLU A 34 -1.35 -7.15 4.17
CA GLU A 34 -1.07 -7.39 5.58
C GLU A 34 0.38 -7.80 5.81
N ILE A 35 0.92 -8.66 4.94
CA ILE A 35 2.31 -9.10 5.03
C ILE A 35 3.26 -7.92 4.89
N ASN A 36 3.00 -7.03 3.91
CA ASN A 36 3.81 -5.83 3.73
C ASN A 36 3.78 -4.92 4.95
N LEU A 37 2.59 -4.76 5.54
CA LEU A 37 2.44 -3.90 6.71
C LEU A 37 3.19 -4.46 7.92
N ILE A 38 3.13 -5.77 8.12
CA ILE A 38 3.87 -6.41 9.21
C ILE A 38 5.36 -6.17 9.06
N LYS A 39 5.89 -6.34 7.83
CA LYS A 39 7.30 -6.10 7.57
C LYS A 39 7.68 -4.65 7.78
N ALA A 40 6.85 -3.72 7.31
CA ALA A 40 7.13 -2.29 7.44
C ALA A 40 7.17 -1.84 8.90
N GLN A 41 6.31 -2.39 9.73
CA GLN A 41 6.22 -2.00 11.13
C GLN A 41 7.46 -2.38 11.94
N LYS A 42 8.29 -3.25 11.40
CA LYS A 42 9.55 -3.63 12.05
C LYS A 42 10.62 -2.54 11.92
N PHE A 43 10.44 -1.59 11.02
CA PHE A 43 11.41 -0.51 10.81
C PHE A 43 10.98 0.73 11.57
N LYS A 44 11.75 1.09 12.60
CA LYS A 44 11.42 2.24 13.45
C LYS A 44 11.47 3.57 12.71
N GLN A 45 12.24 3.64 11.63
CA GLN A 45 12.36 4.85 10.82
C GLN A 45 11.09 5.15 10.05
N ILE A 46 10.26 4.15 9.79
CA ILE A 46 9.00 4.35 9.08
C ILE A 46 7.98 4.88 10.09
N LYS A 47 7.68 6.17 9.98
CA LYS A 47 6.77 6.86 10.92
C LYS A 47 5.35 6.94 10.39
N LYS A 48 5.17 6.78 9.09
CA LYS A 48 3.86 6.86 8.47
C LYS A 48 3.77 5.87 7.32
N ILE A 49 2.62 5.24 7.20
CA ILE A 49 2.34 4.30 6.10
C ILE A 49 1.08 4.77 5.40
N ILE A 50 1.15 4.86 4.07
CA ILE A 50 0.01 5.19 3.23
C ILE A 50 -0.24 3.99 2.33
N LEU A 51 -1.47 3.49 2.33
CA LEU A 51 -1.89 2.44 1.41
C LEU A 51 -2.75 3.06 0.33
N VAL A 52 -2.30 2.95 -0.93
CA VAL A 52 -3.05 3.42 -2.08
C VAL A 52 -3.74 2.22 -2.72
N TYR A 53 -5.06 2.30 -2.86
CA TYR A 53 -5.85 1.18 -3.33
C TYR A 53 -6.87 1.62 -4.39
N ASN A 54 -7.37 0.67 -5.17
CA ASN A 54 -8.42 0.95 -6.16
C ASN A 54 -9.76 1.18 -5.46
N LYS A 55 -10.50 2.17 -5.95
CA LYS A 55 -11.82 2.50 -5.40
C LYS A 55 -12.74 1.28 -5.37
N LYS A 56 -12.66 0.42 -6.37
CA LYS A 56 -13.47 -0.80 -6.45
C LYS A 56 -13.21 -1.78 -5.30
N ASP A 57 -12.04 -1.68 -4.66
CA ASP A 57 -11.63 -2.57 -3.59
C ASP A 57 -11.85 -1.98 -2.20
N THR A 58 -12.58 -0.88 -2.10
CA THR A 58 -12.81 -0.18 -0.84
C THR A 58 -13.33 -1.10 0.26
N LYS A 59 -14.30 -1.95 -0.06
CA LYS A 59 -14.86 -2.86 0.93
C LYS A 59 -13.84 -3.87 1.43
N ARG A 60 -12.99 -4.40 0.52
CA ARG A 60 -11.94 -5.34 0.89
C ARG A 60 -10.93 -4.69 1.82
N VAL A 61 -10.49 -3.48 1.47
CA VAL A 61 -9.50 -2.77 2.27
C VAL A 61 -10.05 -2.48 3.66
N LYS A 62 -11.28 -2.00 3.74
CA LYS A 62 -11.89 -1.71 5.04
C LYS A 62 -12.11 -2.97 5.86
N SER A 63 -12.36 -4.11 5.23
CA SER A 63 -12.55 -5.38 5.94
C SER A 63 -11.27 -5.89 6.60
N LEU A 64 -10.11 -5.44 6.13
CA LEU A 64 -8.82 -5.82 6.71
C LEU A 64 -8.58 -5.16 8.07
N LYS A 65 -9.33 -4.12 8.40
CA LYS A 65 -9.22 -3.40 9.68
C LYS A 65 -7.78 -2.99 9.99
N LEU A 66 -7.13 -2.37 9.00
CA LEU A 66 -5.74 -1.96 9.13
C LEU A 66 -5.60 -0.82 10.14
N LYS A 67 -4.56 -0.90 10.96
CA LYS A 67 -4.27 0.11 11.99
C LYS A 67 -3.05 0.92 11.61
N ASN A 68 -3.08 2.22 11.97
CA ASN A 68 -1.95 3.14 11.77
C ASN A 68 -1.54 3.30 10.31
N VAL A 69 -2.51 3.16 9.41
CA VAL A 69 -2.31 3.27 7.98
C VAL A 69 -3.29 4.29 7.42
N LYS A 70 -2.79 5.24 6.63
CA LYS A 70 -3.66 6.18 5.92
C LYS A 70 -4.09 5.55 4.61
N LEU A 71 -5.39 5.53 4.37
CA LEU A 71 -5.95 4.97 3.14
C LEU A 71 -6.14 6.09 2.11
N VAL A 72 -5.63 5.88 0.90
CA VAL A 72 -5.76 6.84 -0.21
C VAL A 72 -6.26 6.09 -1.43
N ILE A 73 -7.26 6.64 -2.10
CA ILE A 73 -7.78 6.05 -3.32
C ILE A 73 -6.84 6.36 -4.48
N GLY A 74 -6.45 5.34 -5.23
CA GLY A 74 -5.55 5.48 -6.36
C GLY A 74 -6.24 6.02 -7.60
N GLY A 75 -5.42 6.37 -8.59
CA GLY A 75 -5.88 6.86 -9.86
C GLY A 75 -5.84 5.76 -10.92
N LYS A 76 -5.90 6.22 -12.18
CA LYS A 76 -5.95 5.31 -13.34
C LYS A 76 -4.59 4.67 -13.65
N SER A 77 -3.51 5.25 -13.16
CA SER A 77 -2.16 4.77 -13.42
C SER A 77 -1.36 4.72 -12.13
N ARG A 78 -0.20 4.05 -12.17
CA ARG A 78 0.73 4.05 -11.05
C ARG A 78 1.19 5.46 -10.71
N GLN A 79 1.45 6.27 -11.74
CA GLN A 79 1.87 7.65 -11.55
C GLN A 79 0.79 8.47 -10.85
N GLN A 80 -0.46 8.34 -11.28
CA GLN A 80 -1.57 9.06 -10.65
C GLN A 80 -1.79 8.60 -9.21
N SER A 81 -1.68 7.30 -8.96
CA SER A 81 -1.82 6.75 -7.62
C SER A 81 -0.73 7.29 -6.68
N THR A 82 0.51 7.31 -7.15
CA THR A 82 1.63 7.87 -6.40
C THR A 82 1.41 9.35 -6.11
N LEU A 83 0.95 10.09 -7.11
CA LEU A 83 0.69 11.52 -6.94
C LEU A 83 -0.39 11.78 -5.89
N ASN A 84 -1.44 10.97 -5.87
CA ASN A 84 -2.50 11.11 -4.88
C ASN A 84 -1.95 10.99 -3.45
N ALA A 85 -1.05 10.03 -3.23
CA ALA A 85 -0.42 9.85 -1.93
C ALA A 85 0.50 11.04 -1.60
N LEU A 86 1.25 11.52 -2.58
CA LEU A 86 2.16 12.64 -2.38
C LEU A 86 1.41 13.92 -2.05
N LYS A 87 0.24 14.14 -2.67
CA LYS A 87 -0.60 15.29 -2.36
C LYS A 87 -1.02 15.30 -0.89
N TYR A 88 -1.35 14.15 -0.36
CA TYR A 88 -1.67 14.03 1.05
C TYR A 88 -0.45 14.42 1.91
N LEU A 89 0.74 13.97 1.52
CA LEU A 89 1.96 14.21 2.30
C LEU A 89 2.41 15.67 2.32
N VAL A 90 2.03 16.47 1.33
CA VAL A 90 2.42 17.88 1.28
C VAL A 90 2.04 18.61 2.57
N ASN A 91 0.95 18.21 3.20
CA ASN A 91 0.46 18.84 4.41
C ASN A 91 0.94 18.15 5.69
N GLN A 92 1.81 17.14 5.57
CA GLN A 92 2.31 16.38 6.72
C GLN A 92 3.70 16.88 7.09
N LYS A 93 3.91 17.14 8.37
CA LYS A 93 5.20 17.60 8.89
C LYS A 93 5.98 16.40 9.46
N GLY A 94 7.30 16.53 9.50
CA GLY A 94 8.14 15.54 10.13
C GLY A 94 8.56 14.39 9.24
N ILE A 95 8.18 14.43 7.96
CA ILE A 95 8.57 13.39 7.01
C ILE A 95 9.73 13.91 6.18
N SER A 96 10.88 13.24 6.25
CA SER A 96 12.08 13.65 5.51
C SER A 96 12.29 12.87 4.22
N LYS A 97 11.78 11.64 4.14
CA LYS A 97 11.94 10.81 2.95
C LYS A 97 10.70 9.97 2.69
N VAL A 98 10.50 9.64 1.44
CA VAL A 98 9.36 8.82 1.00
C VAL A 98 9.90 7.58 0.30
N LEU A 99 9.40 6.42 0.71
CA LEU A 99 9.69 5.15 0.06
C LEU A 99 8.42 4.69 -0.65
N ILE A 100 8.56 4.27 -1.89
CA ILE A 100 7.43 3.80 -2.69
C ILE A 100 7.64 2.32 -2.99
N HIS A 101 6.67 1.49 -2.68
CA HIS A 101 6.77 0.05 -2.87
C HIS A 101 5.46 -0.51 -3.42
N ASP A 102 5.55 -1.31 -4.48
CA ASP A 102 4.39 -2.01 -5.00
C ASP A 102 4.13 -3.25 -4.17
N VAL A 103 2.92 -3.37 -3.63
CA VAL A 103 2.55 -4.51 -2.79
C VAL A 103 2.82 -5.84 -3.51
N ALA A 104 2.49 -5.89 -4.81
CA ALA A 104 2.63 -7.11 -5.60
C ALA A 104 4.08 -7.58 -5.75
N LEU A 105 5.04 -6.66 -5.68
CA LEU A 105 6.46 -7.01 -5.84
C LEU A 105 7.04 -7.74 -4.65
N SER A 106 6.39 -7.69 -3.50
CA SER A 106 6.93 -8.32 -2.30
C SER A 106 7.05 -9.84 -2.44
N LEU A 107 6.28 -10.46 -3.33
CA LEU A 107 6.39 -11.88 -3.61
C LEU A 107 7.70 -12.25 -4.29
N ILE A 108 8.28 -11.31 -5.03
CA ILE A 108 9.48 -11.56 -5.81
C ILE A 108 10.72 -11.61 -4.92
N HIS A 109 10.64 -10.96 -3.77
CA HIS A 109 11.78 -10.78 -2.87
C HIS A 109 11.73 -11.66 -1.62
N ILE A 110 10.80 -12.60 -1.58
CA ILE A 110 10.70 -13.53 -0.45
C ILE A 110 11.67 -14.68 -0.57
#